data_deec1d5883cf69697fec95b8eae36a3f
#
_entry.id   deec1d5883cf69697fec95b8eae36a3f
#
_cell.length_a   1.000
_cell.length_b   1.000
_cell.length_c   1.000
_cell.angle_alpha   90.00
_cell.angle_beta   90.00
_cell.angle_gamma   90.00
#
_symmetry.space_group_name_H-M   'P 1'
#
loop_
_entity.id
_entity.type
_entity.pdbx_description
1 polymer ?
#
loop_
_entity_poly.entity_id
_entity_poly.type
_entity_poly.pdbx_seq_one_letter_code
_entity_poly.pdbx_strand_id
1 'polypeptide(L)'
;MANHLGKLKGKAVTIGEGYRQYFELFIHEEDGVFLFAKEKAEVIERERDLCGYFVIVTSKKMSAKEALELYKSRDASEKLFSGDKSYLGNKSLRVQSDEAAAGKIFTEFIALIVRCRMYTLLKDELEKLETKPNYMTVPAAIRELEKIEMVRGLDGRYRMDHAVTATQKTILSAFRMDARSVKNRANELSELLAEIEE
;
A
#
# COMPACT_ATOMS: atom_id res chain seq x y z
N MET A 1 -21.61 17.35 15.67
CA MET A 1 -22.85 16.98 16.39
C MET A 1 -23.66 18.20 16.81
N ALA A 2 -23.17 19.13 17.62
CA ALA A 2 -23.91 20.32 18.08
C ALA A 2 -24.58 21.13 16.96
N ASN A 3 -23.87 21.45 15.88
CA ASN A 3 -24.42 22.18 14.71
C ASN A 3 -25.57 21.43 14.03
N HIS A 4 -25.59 20.11 14.07
CA HIS A 4 -26.68 19.31 13.50
C HIS A 4 -27.93 19.41 14.39
N LEU A 5 -27.76 19.24 15.70
CA LEU A 5 -28.85 19.38 16.67
C LEU A 5 -29.48 20.79 16.60
N GLY A 6 -28.69 21.83 16.44
CA GLY A 6 -29.20 23.18 16.24
C GLY A 6 -30.19 23.36 15.07
N LYS A 7 -29.99 22.60 13.98
CA LYS A 7 -30.86 22.59 12.80
C LYS A 7 -32.18 21.83 13.00
N LEU A 8 -32.26 21.03 14.04
CA LEU A 8 -33.44 20.22 14.38
C LEU A 8 -34.39 20.91 15.36
N LYS A 9 -33.97 22.05 15.93
CA LYS A 9 -34.80 22.79 16.89
C LYS A 9 -36.15 23.15 16.28
N GLY A 10 -37.20 22.90 17.05
CA GLY A 10 -38.57 23.15 16.62
C GLY A 10 -39.17 22.10 15.68
N LYS A 11 -38.47 20.98 15.44
CA LYS A 11 -38.97 19.89 14.59
C LYS A 11 -39.28 18.65 15.40
N ALA A 12 -40.37 17.96 15.04
CA ALA A 12 -40.64 16.61 15.55
C ALA A 12 -39.72 15.62 14.84
N VAL A 13 -38.72 15.13 15.55
CA VAL A 13 -37.69 14.24 14.98
C VAL A 13 -37.25 13.17 15.98
N THR A 14 -36.97 11.99 15.48
CA THR A 14 -36.33 10.94 16.27
C THR A 14 -34.81 11.15 16.21
N ILE A 15 -34.21 11.48 17.35
CA ILE A 15 -32.78 11.69 17.46
C ILE A 15 -32.12 10.37 17.85
N GLY A 16 -31.13 9.94 17.05
CA GLY A 16 -30.42 8.68 17.24
C GLY A 16 -29.69 8.61 18.59
N GLU A 17 -29.53 7.39 19.12
CA GLU A 17 -28.92 7.12 20.44
C GLU A 17 -27.50 7.66 20.57
N GLY A 18 -26.72 7.72 19.48
CA GLY A 18 -25.36 8.28 19.49
C GLY A 18 -25.26 9.73 19.96
N TYR A 19 -26.35 10.50 19.85
CA TYR A 19 -26.40 11.86 20.41
C TYR A 19 -26.66 11.84 21.93
N ARG A 20 -27.40 10.88 22.42
CA ARG A 20 -27.73 10.75 23.85
C ARG A 20 -26.51 10.41 24.72
N GLN A 21 -25.46 9.86 24.09
CA GLN A 21 -24.18 9.62 24.76
C GLN A 21 -23.55 10.94 25.25
N TYR A 22 -23.54 11.96 24.39
CA TYR A 22 -22.82 13.24 24.62
C TYR A 22 -23.71 14.39 24.98
N PHE A 23 -25.03 14.26 24.76
CA PHE A 23 -26.04 15.31 25.00
C PHE A 23 -27.21 14.83 25.81
N GLU A 24 -27.67 15.65 26.73
CA GLU A 24 -28.96 15.55 27.33
C GLU A 24 -29.96 16.25 26.41
N LEU A 25 -30.94 15.49 25.89
CA LEU A 25 -31.91 15.98 24.91
C LEU A 25 -33.19 16.38 25.57
N PHE A 26 -33.64 17.61 25.34
CA PHE A 26 -34.89 18.13 25.82
C PHE A 26 -35.92 18.14 24.70
N ILE A 27 -36.92 17.30 24.82
CA ILE A 27 -37.96 17.07 23.80
C ILE A 27 -39.30 17.32 24.49
N HIS A 28 -40.19 18.02 23.81
CA HIS A 28 -41.56 18.28 24.31
C HIS A 28 -42.36 16.96 24.30
N GLU A 29 -43.01 16.63 25.43
CA GLU A 29 -43.57 15.29 25.64
C GLU A 29 -44.80 15.02 24.79
N GLU A 30 -45.61 16.04 24.47
CA GLU A 30 -46.90 15.86 23.78
C GLU A 30 -46.73 15.70 22.24
N ASP A 31 -45.83 16.43 21.64
CA ASP A 31 -45.68 16.51 20.19
C ASP A 31 -44.33 16.00 19.65
N GLY A 32 -43.42 15.58 20.55
CA GLY A 32 -42.10 15.05 20.20
C GLY A 32 -41.16 16.09 19.57
N VAL A 33 -41.44 17.36 19.73
CA VAL A 33 -40.65 18.45 19.17
C VAL A 33 -39.35 18.62 19.96
N PHE A 34 -38.22 18.60 19.25
CA PHE A 34 -36.89 18.85 19.82
C PHE A 34 -36.73 20.33 20.21
N LEU A 35 -36.49 20.60 21.47
CA LEU A 35 -36.35 21.95 22.03
C LEU A 35 -34.90 22.41 22.04
N PHE A 36 -34.04 21.71 22.75
CA PHE A 36 -32.61 21.98 22.82
C PHE A 36 -31.87 20.76 23.36
N ALA A 37 -30.53 20.82 23.30
CA ALA A 37 -29.65 19.81 23.90
C ALA A 37 -28.62 20.50 24.79
N LYS A 38 -28.29 19.88 25.91
CA LYS A 38 -27.21 20.30 26.81
C LYS A 38 -26.07 19.30 26.70
N GLU A 39 -24.85 19.80 26.56
CA GLU A 39 -23.65 18.97 26.51
C GLU A 39 -23.38 18.31 27.88
N LYS A 40 -23.03 17.03 27.85
CA LYS A 40 -22.55 16.30 29.02
C LYS A 40 -21.05 16.50 29.15
N ALA A 41 -20.63 17.62 29.73
CA ALA A 41 -19.24 18.06 29.76
C ALA A 41 -18.28 16.99 30.30
N GLU A 42 -18.65 16.31 31.39
CA GLU A 42 -17.83 15.25 32.00
C GLU A 42 -17.56 14.07 31.03
N VAL A 43 -18.57 13.69 30.24
CA VAL A 43 -18.42 12.61 29.26
C VAL A 43 -17.51 13.02 28.11
N ILE A 44 -17.69 14.26 27.63
CA ILE A 44 -16.89 14.83 26.54
C ILE A 44 -15.43 15.01 26.99
N GLU A 45 -15.19 15.52 28.20
CA GLU A 45 -13.84 15.65 28.75
C GLU A 45 -13.15 14.30 28.91
N ARG A 46 -13.83 13.31 29.48
CA ARG A 46 -13.31 11.96 29.64
C ARG A 46 -12.93 11.33 28.28
N GLU A 47 -13.78 11.46 27.27
CA GLU A 47 -13.49 10.92 25.95
C GLU A 47 -12.34 11.69 25.28
N ARG A 48 -12.28 13.02 25.45
CA ARG A 48 -11.18 13.81 24.95
C ARG A 48 -9.85 13.42 25.59
N ASP A 49 -9.83 13.15 26.89
CA ASP A 49 -8.63 12.73 27.61
C ASP A 49 -8.14 11.33 27.16
N LEU A 50 -9.05 10.48 26.66
CA LEU A 50 -8.74 9.18 26.11
C LEU A 50 -8.40 9.22 24.60
N CYS A 51 -8.61 10.36 23.92
CA CYS A 51 -8.26 10.50 22.52
C CYS A 51 -6.75 10.32 22.27
N GLY A 52 -6.42 9.49 21.29
CA GLY A 52 -5.02 9.19 20.96
C GLY A 52 -4.43 8.01 21.75
N TYR A 53 -5.13 7.48 22.74
CA TYR A 53 -4.76 6.25 23.41
C TYR A 53 -5.46 5.06 22.75
N PHE A 54 -4.75 3.95 22.68
CA PHE A 54 -5.32 2.66 22.27
C PHE A 54 -4.66 1.53 23.06
N VAL A 55 -5.36 0.41 23.19
CA VAL A 55 -4.90 -0.75 23.94
C VAL A 55 -4.61 -1.89 22.97
N ILE A 56 -3.44 -2.50 23.11
CA ILE A 56 -3.10 -3.73 22.41
C ILE A 56 -3.17 -4.88 23.39
N VAL A 57 -4.02 -5.87 23.06
CA VAL A 57 -4.13 -7.12 23.84
C VAL A 57 -3.43 -8.22 23.06
N THR A 58 -2.51 -8.93 23.72
CA THR A 58 -1.75 -10.02 23.11
C THR A 58 -2.07 -11.35 23.80
N SER A 59 -2.18 -12.42 23.02
CA SER A 59 -2.36 -13.79 23.54
C SER A 59 -1.04 -14.42 24.00
N LYS A 60 0.09 -13.84 23.63
CA LYS A 60 1.44 -14.29 24.02
C LYS A 60 2.09 -13.26 24.91
N LYS A 61 2.90 -13.71 25.87
CA LYS A 61 3.70 -12.83 26.72
C LYS A 61 4.81 -12.19 25.88
N MET A 62 4.82 -10.88 25.80
CA MET A 62 5.82 -10.08 25.08
C MET A 62 5.95 -8.70 25.72
N SER A 63 7.02 -7.98 25.41
CA SER A 63 7.20 -6.59 25.84
C SER A 63 6.27 -5.62 25.09
N ALA A 64 6.02 -4.45 25.65
CA ALA A 64 5.23 -3.40 25.00
C ALA A 64 5.84 -2.97 23.66
N LYS A 65 7.18 -2.96 23.55
CA LYS A 65 7.87 -2.64 22.30
C LYS A 65 7.61 -3.68 21.22
N GLU A 66 7.76 -4.96 21.54
CA GLU A 66 7.49 -6.07 20.61
C GLU A 66 6.02 -6.07 20.17
N ALA A 67 5.09 -5.85 21.11
CA ALA A 67 3.66 -5.76 20.79
C ALA A 67 3.36 -4.60 19.81
N LEU A 68 3.99 -3.45 20.02
CA LEU A 68 3.84 -2.28 19.14
C LEU A 68 4.47 -2.52 17.76
N GLU A 69 5.64 -3.15 17.69
CA GLU A 69 6.30 -3.50 16.43
C GLU A 69 5.47 -4.50 15.65
N LEU A 70 4.92 -5.53 16.31
CA LEU A 70 4.03 -6.50 15.70
C LEU A 70 2.73 -5.85 15.20
N TYR A 71 2.12 -4.96 15.97
CA TYR A 71 0.94 -4.21 15.56
C TYR A 71 1.22 -3.34 14.32
N LYS A 72 2.35 -2.62 14.31
CA LYS A 72 2.77 -1.80 13.17
C LYS A 72 3.10 -2.63 11.93
N SER A 73 3.54 -3.89 12.08
CA SER A 73 3.82 -4.78 10.95
C SER A 73 2.57 -5.12 10.13
N ARG A 74 1.36 -4.99 10.72
CA ARG A 74 0.08 -5.13 10.00
C ARG A 74 -0.05 -4.14 8.84
N ASP A 75 0.49 -2.94 8.98
CA ASP A 75 0.52 -1.93 7.91
C ASP A 75 1.23 -2.45 6.63
N ALA A 76 2.20 -3.34 6.77
CA ALA A 76 2.84 -3.98 5.63
C ALA A 76 1.86 -4.87 4.83
N SER A 77 1.02 -5.64 5.52
CA SER A 77 -0.02 -6.47 4.87
C SER A 77 -1.09 -5.59 4.20
N GLU A 78 -1.53 -4.53 4.85
CA GLU A 78 -2.50 -3.58 4.28
C GLU A 78 -1.95 -2.88 3.04
N LYS A 79 -0.67 -2.51 3.03
CA LYS A 79 0.02 -1.94 1.87
C LYS A 79 0.17 -2.95 0.73
N LEU A 80 0.38 -4.23 1.05
CA LEU A 80 0.39 -5.31 0.06
C LEU A 80 -0.96 -5.44 -0.64
N PHE A 81 -2.05 -5.56 0.12
CA PHE A 81 -3.40 -5.65 -0.44
C PHE A 81 -3.80 -4.38 -1.19
N SER A 82 -3.38 -3.21 -0.74
CA SER A 82 -3.56 -1.96 -1.48
C SER A 82 -2.79 -1.97 -2.79
N GLY A 83 -1.56 -2.49 -2.79
CA GLY A 83 -0.74 -2.69 -3.97
C GLY A 83 -1.38 -3.65 -4.97
N ASP A 84 -1.90 -4.77 -4.49
CA ASP A 84 -2.63 -5.77 -5.28
C ASP A 84 -3.83 -5.14 -6.01
N LYS A 85 -4.69 -4.44 -5.28
CA LYS A 85 -5.86 -3.75 -5.84
C LYS A 85 -5.50 -2.64 -6.85
N SER A 86 -4.41 -1.92 -6.60
CA SER A 86 -4.06 -0.72 -7.36
C SER A 86 -3.16 -1.02 -8.57
N TYR A 87 -2.18 -1.92 -8.41
CA TYR A 87 -1.17 -2.19 -9.43
C TYR A 87 -1.42 -3.48 -10.22
N LEU A 88 -1.98 -4.51 -9.57
CA LEU A 88 -2.33 -5.77 -10.24
C LEU A 88 -3.79 -5.76 -10.77
N GLY A 89 -4.55 -4.72 -10.48
CA GLY A 89 -5.90 -4.54 -11.00
C GLY A 89 -6.96 -5.42 -10.34
N ASN A 90 -6.67 -6.01 -9.18
CA ASN A 90 -7.50 -7.00 -8.49
C ASN A 90 -8.70 -6.44 -7.73
N LYS A 91 -9.28 -5.36 -8.20
CA LYS A 91 -10.60 -4.92 -7.70
C LYS A 91 -11.71 -5.92 -8.03
N SER A 92 -11.52 -6.73 -9.06
CA SER A 92 -12.45 -7.78 -9.52
C SER A 92 -11.65 -8.86 -10.23
N LEU A 93 -11.88 -10.12 -9.90
CA LEU A 93 -11.17 -11.24 -10.50
C LEU A 93 -11.45 -11.41 -12.00
N ARG A 94 -12.64 -11.04 -12.48
CA ARG A 94 -13.03 -11.10 -13.91
C ARG A 94 -12.64 -12.40 -14.60
N VAL A 95 -12.92 -13.52 -13.97
CA VAL A 95 -12.66 -14.88 -14.46
C VAL A 95 -13.97 -15.63 -14.54
N GLN A 96 -14.01 -16.67 -15.38
CA GLN A 96 -15.24 -17.38 -15.72
C GLN A 96 -15.33 -18.79 -15.07
N SER A 97 -14.27 -19.26 -14.42
CA SER A 97 -14.26 -20.54 -13.69
C SER A 97 -13.45 -20.47 -12.41
N ASP A 98 -13.68 -21.43 -11.52
CA ASP A 98 -12.97 -21.55 -10.24
C ASP A 98 -11.49 -21.90 -10.46
N GLU A 99 -11.16 -22.70 -11.46
CA GLU A 99 -9.79 -23.06 -11.81
C GLU A 99 -9.03 -21.82 -12.33
N ALA A 100 -9.67 -21.00 -13.18
CA ALA A 100 -9.09 -19.76 -13.65
C ALA A 100 -8.90 -18.76 -12.49
N ALA A 101 -9.84 -18.71 -11.54
CA ALA A 101 -9.71 -17.91 -10.32
C ALA A 101 -8.52 -18.36 -9.47
N ALA A 102 -8.39 -19.67 -9.22
CA ALA A 102 -7.28 -20.25 -8.46
C ALA A 102 -5.93 -19.97 -9.12
N GLY A 103 -5.83 -20.16 -10.44
CA GLY A 103 -4.61 -19.87 -11.22
C GLY A 103 -4.21 -18.40 -11.16
N LYS A 104 -5.18 -17.50 -11.30
CA LYS A 104 -4.97 -16.06 -11.19
C LYS A 104 -4.49 -15.67 -9.80
N ILE A 105 -5.20 -16.08 -8.74
CA ILE A 105 -4.83 -15.81 -7.35
C ILE A 105 -3.42 -16.32 -7.04
N PHE A 106 -3.07 -17.51 -7.52
CA PHE A 106 -1.73 -18.07 -7.33
C PHE A 106 -0.66 -17.20 -8.01
N THR A 107 -0.88 -16.82 -9.27
CA THR A 107 0.06 -15.94 -10.00
C THR A 107 0.24 -14.60 -9.30
N GLU A 108 -0.84 -14.00 -8.83
CA GLU A 108 -0.84 -12.73 -8.10
C GLU A 108 -0.11 -12.85 -6.75
N PHE A 109 -0.30 -13.97 -6.06
CA PHE A 109 0.44 -14.26 -4.82
C PHE A 109 1.95 -14.30 -5.06
N ILE A 110 2.41 -14.96 -6.14
CA ILE A 110 3.83 -14.97 -6.52
C ILE A 110 4.31 -13.54 -6.86
N ALA A 111 3.52 -12.79 -7.63
CA ALA A 111 3.85 -11.40 -7.97
C ALA A 111 3.97 -10.51 -6.72
N LEU A 112 3.12 -10.71 -5.72
CA LEU A 112 3.19 -10.00 -4.45
C LEU A 112 4.47 -10.34 -3.66
N ILE A 113 4.87 -11.62 -3.63
CA ILE A 113 6.14 -12.04 -2.99
C ILE A 113 7.32 -11.31 -3.62
N VAL A 114 7.41 -11.34 -4.97
CA VAL A 114 8.47 -10.66 -5.71
C VAL A 114 8.46 -9.16 -5.43
N ARG A 115 7.29 -8.54 -5.50
CA ARG A 115 7.12 -7.11 -5.23
C ARG A 115 7.55 -6.72 -3.82
N CYS A 116 7.19 -7.52 -2.81
CA CYS A 116 7.62 -7.30 -1.44
C CYS A 116 9.13 -7.39 -1.29
N ARG A 117 9.72 -8.37 -1.92
CA ARG A 117 11.18 -8.51 -1.91
C ARG A 117 11.86 -7.32 -2.57
N MET A 118 11.36 -6.88 -3.72
CA MET A 118 11.85 -5.67 -4.38
C MET A 118 11.74 -4.44 -3.47
N TYR A 119 10.58 -4.25 -2.84
CA TYR A 119 10.35 -3.12 -1.92
C TYR A 119 11.38 -3.10 -0.78
N THR A 120 11.60 -4.25 -0.13
CA THR A 120 12.58 -4.35 0.97
C THR A 120 13.99 -4.00 0.48
N LEU A 121 14.43 -4.60 -0.64
CA LEU A 121 15.77 -4.38 -1.18
C LEU A 121 15.99 -2.93 -1.62
N LEU A 122 15.00 -2.31 -2.29
CA LEU A 122 15.08 -0.92 -2.68
C LEU A 122 15.09 0.02 -1.48
N LYS A 123 14.33 -0.29 -0.43
CA LYS A 123 14.31 0.48 0.82
C LYS A 123 15.66 0.39 1.54
N ASP A 124 16.22 -0.81 1.69
CA ASP A 124 17.51 -1.02 2.33
C ASP A 124 18.64 -0.28 1.59
N GLU A 125 18.57 -0.22 0.26
CA GLU A 125 19.54 0.52 -0.55
C GLU A 125 19.32 2.04 -0.42
N LEU A 126 18.06 2.50 -0.43
CA LEU A 126 17.71 3.90 -0.25
C LEU A 126 18.22 4.47 1.08
N GLU A 127 18.23 3.64 2.16
CA GLU A 127 18.74 4.05 3.47
C GLU A 127 20.25 4.30 3.47
N LYS A 128 21.01 3.72 2.53
CA LYS A 128 22.46 3.92 2.36
C LYS A 128 22.81 5.16 1.55
N LEU A 129 21.83 5.69 0.78
CA LEU A 129 22.05 6.86 -0.05
C LEU A 129 21.94 8.15 0.76
N GLU A 130 22.83 9.10 0.54
CA GLU A 130 22.78 10.44 1.16
C GLU A 130 21.53 11.22 0.72
N THR A 131 21.10 11.03 -0.52
CA THR A 131 19.88 11.59 -1.08
C THR A 131 18.80 10.52 -1.18
N LYS A 132 17.52 10.93 -1.06
CA LYS A 132 16.38 10.01 -1.20
C LYS A 132 15.70 10.18 -2.56
N PRO A 133 16.24 9.57 -3.63
CA PRO A 133 15.68 9.72 -4.96
C PRO A 133 14.30 9.05 -5.09
N ASN A 134 13.42 9.65 -5.86
CA ASN A 134 12.05 9.18 -6.05
C ASN A 134 11.92 7.92 -6.92
N TYR A 135 12.97 7.56 -7.65
CA TYR A 135 13.00 6.34 -8.49
C TYR A 135 13.25 5.04 -7.71
N MET A 136 13.51 5.11 -6.40
CA MET A 136 13.69 3.93 -5.54
C MET A 136 12.38 3.36 -5.00
N THR A 137 11.26 3.61 -5.65
CA THR A 137 10.00 2.90 -5.42
C THR A 137 9.85 1.76 -6.41
N VAL A 138 9.15 0.66 -6.03
CA VAL A 138 8.99 -0.50 -6.92
C VAL A 138 8.46 -0.12 -8.31
N PRO A 139 7.37 0.70 -8.46
CA PRO A 139 6.88 1.06 -9.78
C PRO A 139 7.86 1.92 -10.59
N ALA A 140 8.60 2.81 -9.93
CA ALA A 140 9.56 3.67 -10.61
C ALA A 140 10.81 2.88 -11.03
N ALA A 141 11.29 1.98 -10.16
CA ALA A 141 12.42 1.11 -10.46
C ALA A 141 12.11 0.18 -11.64
N ILE A 142 10.93 -0.43 -11.69
CA ILE A 142 10.52 -1.27 -12.84
C ILE A 142 10.54 -0.43 -14.11
N ARG A 143 9.91 0.75 -14.14
CA ARG A 143 9.90 1.63 -15.32
C ARG A 143 11.28 2.07 -15.77
N GLU A 144 12.23 2.24 -14.86
CA GLU A 144 13.62 2.56 -15.24
C GLU A 144 14.36 1.34 -15.79
N LEU A 145 14.08 0.14 -15.25
CA LEU A 145 14.69 -1.10 -15.74
C LEU A 145 14.10 -1.55 -17.09
N GLU A 146 12.82 -1.28 -17.35
CA GLU A 146 12.15 -1.54 -18.64
C GLU A 146 12.82 -0.80 -19.80
N LYS A 147 13.53 0.30 -19.54
CA LYS A 147 14.30 1.03 -20.55
C LYS A 147 15.61 0.32 -20.95
N ILE A 148 15.99 -0.77 -20.28
CA ILE A 148 17.12 -1.61 -20.70
C ILE A 148 16.62 -2.53 -21.80
N GLU A 149 16.83 -2.13 -23.03
CA GLU A 149 16.32 -2.79 -24.22
C GLU A 149 17.45 -3.33 -25.09
N MET A 150 17.16 -4.38 -25.85
CA MET A 150 18.03 -4.91 -26.88
C MET A 150 17.39 -4.63 -28.24
N VAL A 151 18.18 -4.13 -29.16
CA VAL A 151 17.78 -3.85 -30.55
C VAL A 151 18.52 -4.77 -31.51
N ARG A 152 17.83 -5.20 -32.56
CA ARG A 152 18.43 -6.01 -33.64
C ARG A 152 19.16 -5.09 -34.60
N GLY A 153 20.46 -5.32 -34.78
CA GLY A 153 21.26 -4.61 -35.77
C GLY A 153 21.00 -5.10 -37.20
N LEU A 154 21.53 -4.38 -38.16
CA LEU A 154 21.48 -4.75 -39.61
C LEU A 154 22.21 -6.07 -39.91
N ASP A 155 23.13 -6.46 -39.06
CA ASP A 155 23.86 -7.74 -39.11
C ASP A 155 23.10 -8.91 -38.49
N GLY A 156 21.80 -8.71 -38.09
CA GLY A 156 20.96 -9.70 -37.49
C GLY A 156 21.19 -9.93 -35.98
N ARG A 157 22.25 -9.35 -35.39
CA ARG A 157 22.58 -9.56 -33.97
C ARG A 157 21.87 -8.57 -33.06
N TYR A 158 21.52 -9.05 -31.89
CA TYR A 158 20.92 -8.22 -30.84
C TYR A 158 22.00 -7.55 -29.98
N ARG A 159 21.82 -6.27 -29.68
CA ARG A 159 22.72 -5.47 -28.82
C ARG A 159 21.91 -4.58 -27.92
N MET A 160 22.47 -4.24 -26.78
CA MET A 160 21.86 -3.21 -25.91
C MET A 160 21.74 -1.89 -26.69
N ASP A 161 20.56 -1.28 -26.64
CA ASP A 161 20.30 0.01 -27.31
C ASP A 161 21.22 1.12 -26.75
N HIS A 162 21.38 1.13 -25.42
CA HIS A 162 22.24 2.08 -24.75
C HIS A 162 22.97 1.47 -23.54
N ALA A 163 23.98 2.17 -23.03
CA ALA A 163 24.68 1.76 -21.83
C ALA A 163 23.78 1.96 -20.56
N VAL A 164 23.95 1.09 -19.58
CA VAL A 164 23.25 1.19 -18.29
C VAL A 164 23.52 2.55 -17.64
N THR A 165 22.47 3.33 -17.42
CA THR A 165 22.53 4.68 -16.87
C THR A 165 22.91 4.69 -15.38
N ALA A 166 23.26 5.86 -14.82
CA ALA A 166 23.56 6.00 -13.39
C ALA A 166 22.36 5.62 -12.50
N THR A 167 21.15 6.02 -12.88
CA THR A 167 19.90 5.67 -12.19
C THR A 167 19.68 4.15 -12.17
N GLN A 168 19.85 3.51 -13.33
CA GLN A 168 19.71 2.05 -13.44
C GLN A 168 20.77 1.31 -12.62
N LYS A 169 22.02 1.79 -12.59
CA LYS A 169 23.07 1.23 -11.74
C LYS A 169 22.71 1.27 -10.25
N THR A 170 22.16 2.40 -9.77
CA THR A 170 21.71 2.53 -8.39
C THR A 170 20.55 1.56 -8.07
N ILE A 171 19.62 1.37 -8.99
CA ILE A 171 18.53 0.40 -8.82
C ILE A 171 19.09 -1.03 -8.82
N LEU A 172 19.98 -1.36 -9.75
CA LEU A 172 20.58 -2.69 -9.88
C LEU A 172 21.40 -3.07 -8.64
N SER A 173 22.08 -2.10 -8.00
CA SER A 173 22.86 -2.36 -6.77
C SER A 173 21.97 -2.87 -5.62
N ALA A 174 20.71 -2.41 -5.53
CA ALA A 174 19.75 -2.94 -4.58
C ALA A 174 19.52 -4.45 -4.74
N PHE A 175 19.64 -4.96 -5.97
CA PHE A 175 19.49 -6.38 -6.31
C PHE A 175 20.83 -7.13 -6.38
N ARG A 176 21.92 -6.51 -5.94
CA ARG A 176 23.30 -7.04 -6.03
C ARG A 176 23.72 -7.35 -7.46
N MET A 177 23.24 -6.55 -8.39
CA MET A 177 23.59 -6.60 -9.80
C MET A 177 24.37 -5.35 -10.20
N ASP A 178 25.20 -5.46 -11.22
CA ASP A 178 25.94 -4.34 -11.80
C ASP A 178 25.73 -4.25 -13.32
N ALA A 179 26.22 -3.17 -13.91
CA ALA A 179 26.12 -2.95 -15.36
C ALA A 179 26.85 -4.02 -16.18
N ARG A 180 27.89 -4.64 -15.62
CA ARG A 180 28.66 -5.70 -16.29
C ARG A 180 27.84 -6.98 -16.37
N SER A 181 27.14 -7.34 -15.28
CA SER A 181 26.25 -8.49 -15.25
C SER A 181 25.14 -8.36 -16.31
N VAL A 182 24.53 -7.17 -16.42
CA VAL A 182 23.51 -6.89 -17.44
C VAL A 182 24.07 -7.04 -18.84
N LYS A 183 25.25 -6.47 -19.11
CA LYS A 183 25.90 -6.57 -20.41
C LYS A 183 26.25 -8.02 -20.77
N ASN A 184 26.77 -8.80 -19.84
CA ASN A 184 27.08 -10.20 -20.05
C ASN A 184 25.82 -11.00 -20.41
N ARG A 185 24.74 -10.78 -19.69
CA ARG A 185 23.45 -11.43 -20.00
C ARG A 185 22.89 -11.01 -21.36
N ALA A 186 23.02 -9.75 -21.74
CA ALA A 186 22.62 -9.29 -23.06
C ALA A 186 23.44 -9.98 -24.19
N ASN A 187 24.74 -10.17 -24.00
CA ASN A 187 25.57 -10.89 -24.95
C ASN A 187 25.17 -12.38 -25.06
N GLU A 188 25.00 -13.08 -23.92
CA GLU A 188 24.50 -14.46 -23.86
C GLU A 188 23.16 -14.60 -24.61
N LEU A 189 22.25 -13.66 -24.40
CA LEU A 189 20.94 -13.66 -25.06
C LEU A 189 21.07 -13.42 -26.58
N SER A 190 21.98 -12.56 -27.00
CA SER A 190 22.26 -12.31 -28.41
C SER A 190 22.80 -13.57 -29.15
N GLU A 191 23.67 -14.33 -28.48
CA GLU A 191 24.18 -15.59 -28.98
C GLU A 191 23.07 -16.65 -29.11
N LEU A 192 22.27 -16.83 -28.08
CA LEU A 192 21.13 -17.75 -28.08
C LEU A 192 20.09 -17.41 -29.16
N LEU A 193 19.78 -16.13 -29.36
CA LEU A 193 18.85 -15.71 -30.40
C LEU A 193 19.39 -15.91 -31.80
N ALA A 194 20.70 -15.79 -32.01
CA ALA A 194 21.33 -16.08 -33.30
C ALA A 194 21.27 -17.57 -33.66
N GLU A 195 21.45 -18.47 -32.67
CA GLU A 195 21.34 -19.93 -32.86
C GLU A 195 19.90 -20.40 -33.19
N ILE A 196 18.86 -19.68 -32.76
CA ILE A 196 17.46 -20.02 -33.06
C ILE A 196 17.07 -19.59 -34.50
N GLU A 197 17.72 -18.58 -35.05
CA GLU A 197 17.40 -18.06 -36.37
C GLU A 197 18.16 -18.77 -37.52
N GLU A 198 19.16 -19.64 -37.24
CA GLU A 198 19.80 -20.56 -38.16
C GLU A 198 18.99 -21.88 -38.33
#